data_b0a9e029109169549917d38689e57e1b
#
_entry.id   b0a9e029109169549917d38689e57e1b
#
_cell.length_a   1.000
_cell.length_b   1.000
_cell.length_c   1.000
_cell.angle_alpha   90.00
_cell.angle_beta   90.00
_cell.angle_gamma   90.00
#
_symmetry.space_group_name_H-M   'P 1'
#
loop_
_entity.id
_entity.type
_entity.pdbx_description
1 polymer ?
#
loop_
_entity_poly.entity_id
_entity_poly.type
_entity_poly.pdbx_seq_one_letter_code
_entity_poly.pdbx_strand_id
1 'polypeptide(L)'
;LHYYENRIFPLDEEYVLIMCRDISERVATQQNLEIFKRILDRVSDSILAVSADGTLVYANRQFIEEYGVKGELGTQKIYDLPVSLNTKEQFDKRVQEIRDNGGNFAYRAKYTRVGETKLRVHQVSAFMIQNQGEEMIWFFTQDITDVIKKQDELRELNLLLDGILNNIPVYLFVKDLSLIHI
;
A
#
# COMPACT_ATOMS: atom_id res chain seq x y z
N LEU A 1 -19.44 -7.58 25.28
CA LEU A 1 -18.58 -7.94 26.40
C LEU A 1 -18.16 -6.65 27.10
N HIS A 2 -18.30 -6.56 28.43
CA HIS A 2 -17.85 -5.41 29.18
C HIS A 2 -16.54 -5.73 29.89
N TYR A 3 -15.61 -4.81 29.89
CA TYR A 3 -14.32 -4.92 30.55
C TYR A 3 -14.22 -3.87 31.67
N TYR A 4 -13.82 -4.31 32.86
CA TYR A 4 -13.68 -3.44 34.02
C TYR A 4 -12.27 -3.55 34.58
N GLU A 5 -11.63 -2.40 34.84
CA GLU A 5 -10.40 -2.30 35.60
C GLU A 5 -10.79 -2.05 37.06
N ASN A 6 -10.38 -2.93 37.96
CA ASN A 6 -10.62 -2.78 39.39
C ASN A 6 -9.33 -2.46 40.11
N ARG A 7 -9.34 -1.40 40.93
CA ARG A 7 -8.24 -1.05 41.83
C ARG A 7 -8.73 -1.15 43.22
N ILE A 8 -7.99 -1.87 44.08
CA ILE A 8 -8.34 -2.12 45.46
C ILE A 8 -7.30 -1.41 46.33
N PHE A 9 -7.77 -0.56 47.25
CA PHE A 9 -6.95 0.20 48.19
C PHE A 9 -7.38 -0.17 49.60
N PRO A 10 -6.48 -0.65 50.47
CA PRO A 10 -6.80 -0.80 51.87
C PRO A 10 -7.02 0.59 52.49
N LEU A 11 -8.12 0.75 53.27
CA LEU A 11 -8.41 1.96 54.02
C LEU A 11 -7.91 1.81 55.45
N ASP A 12 -8.18 0.63 56.05
CA ASP A 12 -7.70 0.25 57.39
C ASP A 12 -7.72 -1.29 57.51
N GLU A 13 -7.69 -1.86 58.72
CA GLU A 13 -7.69 -3.30 58.96
C GLU A 13 -9.00 -4.01 58.58
N GLU A 14 -10.13 -3.27 58.51
CA GLU A 14 -11.46 -3.84 58.22
C GLU A 14 -12.04 -3.42 56.88
N TYR A 15 -11.56 -2.34 56.28
CA TYR A 15 -12.16 -1.74 55.06
C TYR A 15 -11.21 -1.65 53.89
N VAL A 16 -11.77 -1.87 52.70
CA VAL A 16 -11.10 -1.68 51.42
C VAL A 16 -11.93 -0.77 50.51
N LEU A 17 -11.28 0.13 49.82
CA LEU A 17 -11.88 0.91 48.73
C LEU A 17 -11.69 0.18 47.42
N ILE A 18 -12.78 -0.12 46.73
CA ILE A 18 -12.74 -0.70 45.40
C ILE A 18 -13.15 0.38 44.40
N MET A 19 -12.24 0.74 43.50
CA MET A 19 -12.50 1.60 42.35
C MET A 19 -12.71 0.73 41.12
N CYS A 20 -13.92 0.79 40.55
CA CYS A 20 -14.24 0.06 39.32
C CYS A 20 -14.38 1.06 38.16
N ARG A 21 -13.60 0.86 37.11
CA ARG A 21 -13.63 1.70 35.91
C ARG A 21 -14.03 0.85 34.72
N ASP A 22 -15.06 1.26 33.99
CA ASP A 22 -15.37 0.66 32.68
C ASP A 22 -14.30 1.07 31.63
N ILE A 23 -13.61 0.07 31.08
CA ILE A 23 -12.58 0.26 30.05
C ILE A 23 -12.98 -0.40 28.73
N SER A 24 -14.26 -0.73 28.53
CA SER A 24 -14.76 -1.46 27.37
C SER A 24 -14.46 -0.74 26.05
N GLU A 25 -14.68 0.58 26.01
CA GLU A 25 -14.38 1.40 24.82
C GLU A 25 -12.88 1.41 24.49
N ARG A 26 -12.02 1.54 25.52
CA ARG A 26 -10.57 1.50 25.34
C ARG A 26 -10.10 0.17 24.79
N VAL A 27 -10.62 -0.95 25.32
CA VAL A 27 -10.28 -2.29 24.87
C VAL A 27 -10.77 -2.52 23.43
N ALA A 28 -12.00 -2.10 23.11
CA ALA A 28 -12.53 -2.22 21.76
C ALA A 28 -11.70 -1.41 20.74
N THR A 29 -11.32 -0.18 21.08
CA THR A 29 -10.45 0.64 20.22
C THR A 29 -9.09 -0.03 19.99
N GLN A 30 -8.48 -0.55 21.05
CA GLN A 30 -7.20 -1.25 20.95
C GLN A 30 -7.31 -2.50 20.07
N GLN A 31 -8.34 -3.31 20.24
CA GLN A 31 -8.59 -4.50 19.41
C GLN A 31 -8.80 -4.13 17.95
N ASN A 32 -9.54 -3.07 17.65
CA ASN A 32 -9.75 -2.59 16.29
C ASN A 32 -8.43 -2.16 15.65
N LEU A 33 -7.57 -1.42 16.35
CA LEU A 33 -6.24 -1.03 15.86
C LEU A 33 -5.36 -2.25 15.54
N GLU A 34 -5.38 -3.28 16.39
CA GLU A 34 -4.65 -4.52 16.15
C GLU A 34 -5.18 -5.27 14.92
N ILE A 35 -6.51 -5.32 14.74
CA ILE A 35 -7.12 -5.93 13.57
C ILE A 35 -6.70 -5.17 12.30
N PHE A 36 -6.78 -3.83 12.28
CA PHE A 36 -6.33 -3.02 11.15
C PHE A 36 -4.87 -3.26 10.82
N LYS A 37 -3.99 -3.28 11.80
CA LYS A 37 -2.57 -3.59 11.60
C LYS A 37 -2.39 -4.97 10.96
N ARG A 38 -3.06 -6.00 11.46
CA ARG A 38 -2.99 -7.36 10.89
C ARG A 38 -3.52 -7.44 9.47
N ILE A 39 -4.56 -6.66 9.14
CA ILE A 39 -5.08 -6.58 7.77
C ILE A 39 -4.04 -5.96 6.85
N LEU A 40 -3.49 -4.80 7.22
CA LEU A 40 -2.48 -4.11 6.44
C LEU A 40 -1.22 -4.95 6.22
N ASP A 41 -0.81 -5.75 7.23
CA ASP A 41 0.34 -6.65 7.13
C ASP A 41 0.09 -7.89 6.24
N ARG A 42 -1.17 -8.19 5.90
CA ARG A 42 -1.54 -9.31 5.00
C ARG A 42 -1.80 -8.88 3.56
N VAL A 43 -1.89 -7.59 3.31
CA VAL A 43 -2.04 -7.06 1.95
C VAL A 43 -0.73 -7.30 1.18
N SER A 44 -0.86 -7.76 -0.06
CA SER A 44 0.29 -8.00 -0.96
C SER A 44 0.90 -6.71 -1.52
N ASP A 45 0.19 -5.61 -1.40
CA ASP A 45 0.67 -4.30 -1.82
C ASP A 45 1.54 -3.68 -0.73
N SER A 46 2.60 -2.98 -1.12
CA SER A 46 3.45 -2.25 -0.19
C SER A 46 2.76 -0.97 0.25
N ILE A 47 2.58 -0.81 1.56
CA ILE A 47 1.90 0.34 2.18
C ILE A 47 2.87 1.02 3.15
N LEU A 48 3.01 2.33 2.99
CA LEU A 48 3.81 3.14 3.91
C LEU A 48 3.18 4.51 4.15
N ALA A 49 3.54 5.11 5.27
CA ALA A 49 3.27 6.51 5.56
C ALA A 49 4.56 7.22 5.96
N VAL A 50 4.71 8.44 5.47
CA VAL A 50 5.83 9.32 5.79
C VAL A 50 5.31 10.68 6.22
N SER A 51 6.08 11.36 7.07
CA SER A 51 5.89 12.78 7.35
C SER A 51 6.33 13.64 6.16
N ALA A 52 5.99 14.92 6.16
CA ALA A 52 6.33 15.86 5.08
C ALA A 52 7.84 15.94 4.79
N ASP A 53 8.69 15.65 5.77
CA ASP A 53 10.15 15.62 5.64
C ASP A 53 10.72 14.26 5.21
N GLY A 54 9.85 13.29 4.88
CA GLY A 54 10.20 11.97 4.40
C GLY A 54 10.51 10.94 5.48
N THR A 55 10.29 11.24 6.77
CA THR A 55 10.48 10.26 7.85
C THR A 55 9.43 9.16 7.75
N LEU A 56 9.85 7.90 7.78
CA LEU A 56 8.96 6.73 7.79
C LEU A 56 8.21 6.67 9.12
N VAL A 57 6.89 6.88 9.09
CA VAL A 57 6.01 6.80 10.26
C VAL A 57 5.37 5.43 10.37
N TYR A 58 5.00 4.85 9.22
CA TYR A 58 4.40 3.53 9.13
C TYR A 58 4.93 2.79 7.90
N ALA A 59 5.06 1.48 8.01
CA ALA A 59 5.29 0.58 6.89
C ALA A 59 4.67 -0.78 7.22
N ASN A 60 3.96 -1.38 6.25
CA ASN A 60 3.47 -2.74 6.41
C ASN A 60 4.60 -3.76 6.17
N ARG A 61 4.32 -5.02 6.51
CA ARG A 61 5.29 -6.10 6.34
C ARG A 61 5.82 -6.21 4.91
N GLN A 62 4.94 -6.09 3.91
CA GLN A 62 5.31 -6.18 2.50
C GLN A 62 6.33 -5.11 2.11
N PHE A 63 6.12 -3.86 2.53
CA PHE A 63 7.07 -2.78 2.26
C PHE A 63 8.43 -3.04 2.94
N ILE A 64 8.42 -3.46 4.20
CA ILE A 64 9.66 -3.74 4.96
C ILE A 64 10.51 -4.81 4.26
N GLU A 65 9.89 -5.91 3.82
CA GLU A 65 10.56 -7.00 3.11
C GLU A 65 11.07 -6.58 1.73
N GLU A 66 10.27 -5.81 1.00
CA GLU A 66 10.54 -5.42 -0.39
C GLU A 66 11.63 -4.36 -0.51
N TYR A 67 11.63 -3.39 0.41
CA TYR A 67 12.57 -2.26 0.40
C TYR A 67 13.72 -2.41 1.40
N GLY A 68 13.76 -3.49 2.18
CA GLY A 68 14.86 -3.79 3.08
C GLY A 68 14.98 -2.82 4.24
N VAL A 69 13.85 -2.32 4.76
CA VAL A 69 13.83 -1.42 5.92
C VAL A 69 14.44 -2.12 7.13
N LYS A 70 15.44 -1.50 7.75
CA LYS A 70 16.14 -2.05 8.93
C LYS A 70 16.09 -1.03 10.06
N GLY A 71 15.75 -1.50 11.27
CA GLY A 71 15.69 -0.66 12.46
C GLY A 71 14.30 -0.09 12.75
N GLU A 72 14.24 0.90 13.62
CA GLU A 72 12.96 1.48 14.08
C GLU A 72 12.40 2.48 13.05
N LEU A 73 11.10 2.39 12.83
CA LEU A 73 10.35 3.43 12.12
C LEU A 73 10.44 4.74 12.91
N GLY A 74 10.44 5.87 12.21
CA GLY A 74 10.61 7.19 12.82
C GLY A 74 12.06 7.70 12.81
N THR A 75 13.05 6.84 12.55
CA THR A 75 14.45 7.25 12.46
C THR A 75 14.99 7.28 11.03
N GLN A 76 14.29 6.67 10.08
CA GLN A 76 14.74 6.50 8.69
C GLN A 76 13.97 7.42 7.75
N LYS A 77 14.65 7.92 6.74
CA LYS A 77 14.05 8.66 5.64
C LYS A 77 13.80 7.74 4.46
N ILE A 78 12.68 7.93 3.78
CA ILE A 78 12.32 7.13 2.60
C ILE A 78 13.37 7.21 1.48
N TYR A 79 14.01 8.34 1.30
CA TYR A 79 15.04 8.54 0.27
C TYR A 79 16.43 7.98 0.63
N ASP A 80 16.63 7.56 1.89
CA ASP A 80 17.86 6.90 2.36
C ASP A 80 17.77 5.36 2.29
N LEU A 81 16.62 4.81 1.87
CA LEU A 81 16.46 3.36 1.74
C LEU A 81 17.34 2.80 0.61
N PRO A 82 17.93 1.59 0.77
CA PRO A 82 18.88 1.01 -0.18
C PRO A 82 18.37 0.88 -1.61
N VAL A 83 17.06 0.75 -1.80
CA VAL A 83 16.41 0.62 -3.10
C VAL A 83 15.64 1.87 -3.51
N SER A 84 15.77 2.95 -2.73
CA SER A 84 15.17 4.23 -3.12
C SER A 84 15.89 4.78 -4.33
N LEU A 85 15.15 4.90 -5.44
CA LEU A 85 15.64 5.60 -6.63
C LEU A 85 15.42 7.12 -6.53
N ASN A 86 14.85 7.58 -5.41
CA ASN A 86 14.51 8.98 -5.22
C ASN A 86 15.53 9.66 -4.32
N THR A 87 16.09 10.75 -4.79
CA THR A 87 16.83 11.70 -3.94
C THR A 87 15.86 12.53 -3.10
N LYS A 88 16.39 13.25 -2.11
CA LYS A 88 15.57 14.18 -1.32
C LYS A 88 14.84 15.19 -2.20
N GLU A 89 15.52 15.77 -3.21
CA GLU A 89 14.93 16.75 -4.13
C GLU A 89 13.76 16.14 -4.93
N GLN A 90 13.90 14.89 -5.36
CA GLN A 90 12.82 14.18 -6.07
C GLN A 90 11.64 13.89 -5.14
N PHE A 91 11.89 13.55 -3.88
CA PHE A 91 10.86 13.40 -2.87
C PHE A 91 10.13 14.72 -2.63
N ASP A 92 10.85 15.81 -2.37
CA ASP A 92 10.29 17.14 -2.14
C ASP A 92 9.42 17.60 -3.32
N LYS A 93 9.90 17.37 -4.56
CA LYS A 93 9.11 17.62 -5.77
C LYS A 93 7.83 16.81 -5.80
N ARG A 94 7.89 15.53 -5.43
CA ARG A 94 6.72 14.65 -5.39
C ARG A 94 5.70 15.09 -4.34
N VAL A 95 6.16 15.53 -3.18
CA VAL A 95 5.29 16.10 -2.13
C VAL A 95 4.56 17.32 -2.65
N GLN A 96 5.26 18.20 -3.40
CA GLN A 96 4.63 19.36 -4.00
C GLN A 96 3.60 18.98 -5.06
N GLU A 97 3.91 18.02 -5.94
CA GLU A 97 2.95 17.49 -6.93
C GLU A 97 1.67 16.94 -6.27
N ILE A 98 1.80 16.24 -5.13
CA ILE A 98 0.65 15.74 -4.36
C ILE A 98 -0.20 16.91 -3.84
N ARG A 99 0.42 17.96 -3.29
CA ARG A 99 -0.29 19.17 -2.81
C ARG A 99 -1.03 19.88 -3.94
N ASP A 100 -0.36 20.09 -5.08
CA ASP A 100 -0.91 20.79 -6.24
C ASP A 100 -2.10 20.03 -6.86
N ASN A 101 -2.14 18.69 -6.71
CA ASN A 101 -3.24 17.83 -7.15
C ASN A 101 -4.31 17.58 -6.07
N GLY A 102 -4.43 18.48 -5.09
CA GLY A 102 -5.48 18.38 -4.06
C GLY A 102 -5.25 17.24 -3.05
N GLY A 103 -4.00 16.86 -2.82
CA GLY A 103 -3.61 15.84 -1.86
C GLY A 103 -3.67 14.41 -2.38
N ASN A 104 -3.96 14.18 -3.68
CA ASN A 104 -3.98 12.86 -4.31
C ASN A 104 -3.12 12.86 -5.56
N PHE A 105 -2.28 11.83 -5.72
CA PHE A 105 -1.42 11.68 -6.89
C PHE A 105 -1.15 10.22 -7.19
N ALA A 106 -1.19 9.82 -8.47
CA ALA A 106 -0.87 8.47 -8.89
C ALA A 106 0.15 8.49 -10.03
N TYR A 107 1.14 7.60 -9.97
CA TYR A 107 2.19 7.51 -10.97
C TYR A 107 2.74 6.08 -11.09
N ARG A 108 3.50 5.81 -12.15
CA ARG A 108 4.24 4.57 -12.31
C ARG A 108 5.72 4.79 -12.02
N ALA A 109 6.29 3.90 -11.23
CA ALA A 109 7.71 3.89 -10.91
C ALA A 109 8.36 2.55 -11.31
N LYS A 110 9.62 2.61 -11.72
CA LYS A 110 10.44 1.42 -11.94
C LYS A 110 11.36 1.25 -10.73
N TYR A 111 11.48 0.04 -10.22
CA TYR A 111 12.36 -0.25 -9.10
C TYR A 111 12.84 -1.70 -9.13
N THR A 112 13.82 -2.03 -8.28
CA THR A 112 14.30 -3.39 -8.05
C THR A 112 14.17 -3.72 -6.55
N ARG A 113 13.75 -4.95 -6.23
CA ARG A 113 13.73 -5.41 -4.83
C ARG A 113 15.15 -5.57 -4.29
N VAL A 114 15.28 -5.46 -2.97
CA VAL A 114 16.54 -5.75 -2.29
C VAL A 114 17.00 -7.17 -2.62
N GLY A 115 18.24 -7.30 -3.12
CA GLY A 115 18.82 -8.59 -3.53
C GLY A 115 18.39 -9.11 -4.90
N GLU A 116 17.52 -8.41 -5.63
CA GLU A 116 17.13 -8.75 -6.99
C GLU A 116 17.76 -7.77 -8.00
N THR A 117 18.00 -8.25 -9.23
CA THR A 117 18.42 -7.40 -10.37
C THR A 117 17.28 -7.12 -11.33
N LYS A 118 16.13 -7.81 -11.14
CA LYS A 118 14.98 -7.69 -12.02
C LYS A 118 14.26 -6.37 -11.82
N LEU A 119 14.16 -5.58 -12.88
CA LEU A 119 13.38 -4.36 -12.89
C LEU A 119 11.87 -4.68 -12.86
N ARG A 120 11.16 -4.04 -11.95
CA ARG A 120 9.71 -4.14 -11.77
C ARG A 120 9.05 -2.80 -12.04
N VAL A 121 7.77 -2.83 -12.37
CA VAL A 121 6.95 -1.64 -12.56
C VAL A 121 5.88 -1.59 -11.49
N HIS A 122 5.88 -0.53 -10.71
CA HIS A 122 4.89 -0.29 -9.67
C HIS A 122 3.91 0.81 -10.08
N GLN A 123 2.64 0.58 -9.80
CA GLN A 123 1.64 1.63 -9.71
C GLN A 123 1.67 2.16 -8.29
N VAL A 124 1.96 3.44 -8.14
CA VAL A 124 2.00 4.13 -6.85
C VAL A 124 0.82 5.07 -6.76
N SER A 125 0.05 4.96 -5.70
CA SER A 125 -1.00 5.90 -5.32
C SER A 125 -0.60 6.59 -4.03
N ALA A 126 -0.53 7.91 -4.04
CA ALA A 126 -0.14 8.73 -2.89
C ALA A 126 -1.28 9.66 -2.49
N PHE A 127 -1.52 9.81 -1.20
CA PHE A 127 -2.46 10.78 -0.67
C PHE A 127 -1.99 11.38 0.64
N MET A 128 -2.34 12.64 0.83
CA MET A 128 -1.97 13.43 1.99
C MET A 128 -3.13 13.48 2.98
N ILE A 129 -2.84 13.23 4.25
CA ILE A 129 -3.77 13.33 5.35
C ILE A 129 -3.17 14.30 6.37
N GLN A 130 -3.99 15.19 6.89
CA GLN A 130 -3.62 15.97 8.06
C GLN A 130 -4.03 15.23 9.33
N ASN A 131 -3.08 14.98 10.21
CA ASN A 131 -3.31 14.37 11.51
C ASN A 131 -2.73 15.28 12.61
N GLN A 132 -3.59 15.81 13.48
CA GLN A 132 -3.22 16.71 14.60
C GLN A 132 -2.35 17.91 14.18
N GLY A 133 -2.56 18.45 12.96
CA GLY A 133 -1.81 19.57 12.40
C GLY A 133 -0.52 19.20 11.69
N GLU A 134 -0.14 17.92 11.67
CA GLU A 134 0.99 17.41 10.88
C GLU A 134 0.53 16.78 9.58
N GLU A 135 1.23 17.07 8.49
CA GLU A 135 1.00 16.44 7.20
C GLU A 135 1.65 15.06 7.16
N MET A 136 0.86 14.06 6.81
CA MET A 136 1.29 12.68 6.62
C MET A 136 0.92 12.24 5.21
N ILE A 137 1.87 11.64 4.50
CA ILE A 137 1.68 11.16 3.14
C ILE A 137 1.67 9.65 3.14
N TRP A 138 0.58 9.07 2.67
CA TRP A 138 0.40 7.64 2.51
C TRP A 138 0.69 7.24 1.08
N PHE A 139 1.44 6.15 0.91
CA PHE A 139 1.70 5.54 -0.37
C PHE A 139 1.20 4.10 -0.38
N PHE A 140 0.49 3.76 -1.43
CA PHE A 140 0.06 2.40 -1.77
C PHE A 140 0.75 2.03 -3.06
N THR A 141 1.49 0.94 -3.05
CA THR A 141 2.36 0.55 -4.14
C THR A 141 2.07 -0.87 -4.56
N GLN A 142 1.57 -1.04 -5.77
CA GLN A 142 1.19 -2.32 -6.36
C GLN A 142 2.18 -2.71 -7.46
N ASP A 143 2.72 -3.92 -7.42
CA ASP A 143 3.53 -4.48 -8.53
C ASP A 143 2.60 -4.85 -9.69
N ILE A 144 2.72 -4.11 -10.80
CA ILE A 144 1.92 -4.33 -12.01
C ILE A 144 2.76 -4.92 -13.16
N THR A 145 3.95 -5.44 -12.86
CA THR A 145 4.90 -5.94 -13.85
C THR A 145 4.29 -7.01 -14.74
N ASP A 146 3.61 -8.00 -14.13
CA ASP A 146 3.01 -9.10 -14.89
C ASP A 146 1.75 -8.66 -15.64
N VAL A 147 1.03 -7.67 -15.12
CA VAL A 147 -0.13 -7.07 -15.81
C VAL A 147 0.33 -6.39 -17.08
N ILE A 148 1.40 -5.57 -17.01
CA ILE A 148 1.95 -4.88 -18.19
C ILE A 148 2.45 -5.90 -19.21
N LYS A 149 3.20 -6.93 -18.81
CA LYS A 149 3.68 -7.97 -19.73
C LYS A 149 2.53 -8.65 -20.47
N LYS A 150 1.48 -9.06 -19.75
CA LYS A 150 0.32 -9.67 -20.39
C LYS A 150 -0.40 -8.73 -21.35
N GLN A 151 -0.46 -7.44 -21.03
CA GLN A 151 -1.03 -6.43 -21.93
C GLN A 151 -0.20 -6.28 -23.20
N ASP A 152 1.13 -6.26 -23.07
CA ASP A 152 2.05 -6.16 -24.20
C ASP A 152 1.97 -7.41 -25.10
N GLU A 153 1.95 -8.62 -24.52
CA GLU A 153 1.76 -9.88 -25.23
C GLU A 153 0.44 -9.92 -26.01
N LEU A 154 -0.67 -9.48 -25.37
CA LEU A 154 -1.98 -9.37 -26.04
C LEU A 154 -1.95 -8.36 -27.18
N ARG A 155 -1.28 -7.23 -26.99
CA ARG A 155 -1.15 -6.21 -28.02
C ARG A 155 -0.35 -6.72 -29.22
N GLU A 156 0.75 -7.41 -28.99
CA GLU A 156 1.56 -8.04 -30.05
C GLU A 156 0.75 -9.08 -30.82
N LEU A 157 0.00 -9.93 -30.11
CA LEU A 157 -0.86 -10.93 -30.72
C LEU A 157 -1.95 -10.28 -31.58
N ASN A 158 -2.61 -9.22 -31.11
CA ASN A 158 -3.60 -8.50 -31.89
C ASN A 158 -3.01 -7.86 -33.15
N LEU A 159 -1.82 -7.24 -33.03
CA LEU A 159 -1.13 -6.68 -34.20
C LEU A 159 -0.77 -7.76 -35.23
N LEU A 160 -0.35 -8.93 -34.76
CA LEU A 160 -0.08 -10.08 -35.63
C LEU A 160 -1.34 -10.55 -36.33
N LEU A 161 -2.46 -10.72 -35.61
CA LEU A 161 -3.76 -11.10 -36.15
C LEU A 161 -4.25 -10.08 -37.19
N ASP A 162 -4.19 -8.79 -36.87
CA ASP A 162 -4.55 -7.73 -37.82
C ASP A 162 -3.68 -7.76 -39.07
N GLY A 163 -2.37 -7.99 -38.92
CA GLY A 163 -1.44 -8.14 -40.03
C GLY A 163 -1.78 -9.35 -40.92
N ILE A 164 -2.15 -10.47 -40.32
CA ILE A 164 -2.58 -11.67 -41.04
C ILE A 164 -3.90 -11.41 -41.79
N LEU A 165 -4.91 -10.93 -41.07
CA LEU A 165 -6.27 -10.72 -41.63
C LEU A 165 -6.27 -9.70 -42.76
N ASN A 166 -5.47 -8.64 -42.67
CA ASN A 166 -5.41 -7.59 -43.69
C ASN A 166 -4.57 -7.96 -44.91
N ASN A 167 -3.68 -8.95 -44.78
CA ASN A 167 -2.75 -9.36 -45.88
C ASN A 167 -3.15 -10.70 -46.54
N ILE A 168 -4.11 -11.43 -46.03
CA ILE A 168 -4.59 -12.66 -46.64
C ILE A 168 -5.74 -12.32 -47.61
N PRO A 169 -5.65 -12.62 -48.88
CA PRO A 169 -6.73 -12.40 -49.85
C PRO A 169 -7.80 -13.50 -49.74
N VAL A 170 -8.29 -13.73 -48.52
CA VAL A 170 -9.29 -14.78 -48.20
C VAL A 170 -10.37 -14.18 -47.30
N TYR A 171 -11.63 -14.54 -47.57
CA TYR A 171 -12.73 -14.20 -46.68
C TYR A 171 -12.73 -15.18 -45.49
N LEU A 172 -12.53 -14.67 -44.27
CA LEU A 172 -12.63 -15.44 -43.02
C LEU A 172 -14.04 -15.28 -42.43
N PHE A 173 -14.71 -16.39 -42.20
CA PHE A 173 -16.00 -16.41 -41.52
C PHE A 173 -15.86 -17.14 -40.18
N VAL A 174 -16.20 -16.48 -39.09
CA VAL A 174 -16.38 -17.13 -37.78
C VAL A 174 -17.85 -17.45 -37.59
N LYS A 175 -18.19 -18.74 -37.47
CA LYS A 175 -19.55 -19.20 -37.25
C LYS A 175 -19.68 -19.88 -35.89
N ASP A 176 -20.64 -19.44 -35.10
CA ASP A 176 -21.04 -20.14 -33.89
C ASP A 176 -21.77 -21.47 -34.24
N LEU A 177 -21.31 -22.56 -33.61
CA LEU A 177 -21.92 -23.88 -33.80
C LEU A 177 -23.36 -23.99 -33.27
N SER A 178 -23.80 -23.06 -32.45
CA SER A 178 -25.17 -22.99 -31.92
C SER A 178 -26.23 -22.69 -32.97
N LEU A 179 -25.85 -22.25 -34.19
CA LEU A 179 -26.74 -21.96 -35.31
C LEU A 179 -26.95 -23.13 -36.28
N ILE A 180 -26.57 -24.36 -35.92
CA ILE A 180 -26.74 -25.57 -36.77
C ILE A 180 -28.03 -26.30 -36.44
N HIS A 181 -29.02 -25.67 -35.87
CA HIS A 181 -30.38 -26.20 -35.75
C HIS A 181 -31.35 -25.36 -36.55
N ILE A 182 -31.41 -25.61 -37.85
CA ILE A 182 -32.59 -25.42 -38.73
C ILE A 182 -32.76 -26.68 -39.55
#